data_1636d62911d285a9abcec92e401bbf2f
#
_entry.id   1636d62911d285a9abcec92e401bbf2f
#
_cell.length_a   1.000
_cell.length_b   1.000
_cell.length_c   1.000
_cell.angle_alpha   90.00
_cell.angle_beta   90.00
_cell.angle_gamma   90.00
#
_symmetry.space_group_name_H-M   'P 1'
#
loop_
_entity.id
_entity.type
_entity.pdbx_description
1 polymer ?
#
loop_
_entity_poly.entity_id
_entity_poly.type
_entity_poly.pdbx_seq_one_letter_code
_entity_poly.pdbx_strand_id
1 'polypeptide(L)'
;QFKNQYPVVFVHGFLGFAGDNQFSLAPKYWGGTKYNIDRNLTNEGYNVHEANIGAFSSNYDRAVELYYYVKGGRVDYGAAHAAKYGHHRYGRTYKGIMRDWEPGKKIHFIGHSMGGQTIRQMEEFLRNGNQEEIEYQRQHGGTISDLFTGGKDNMVASITTLGTPHNGTPAADKIGTRKLVKETINRIGRLSGGKDVDIDLGFSQWGLKQQPNESYIDYAERVSKSKIWNTEDQAVNDLTTQGAEKINQQTSLNPNIVYTTYTGSATHTGPLGNELPNSSEILLLNLTSRIIGKDANKEIRPNDGVVPVISSQHPSNQAFKKVDDHTPATDKGVWQVRPVQHGWDHLDLVGMDAFDLTHTGREL
;
A
#
# COMPACT_ATOMS: atom_id res chain seq x y z
N GLN A 1 -29.84 -8.00 10.98
CA GLN A 1 -28.43 -7.75 10.79
C GLN A 1 -28.19 -7.08 9.45
N PHE A 2 -27.85 -5.81 9.47
CA PHE A 2 -27.61 -5.06 8.25
C PHE A 2 -26.22 -5.36 7.74
N LYS A 3 -26.12 -6.09 6.64
CA LYS A 3 -24.85 -6.23 5.93
C LYS A 3 -24.61 -4.96 5.13
N ASN A 4 -23.34 -4.55 5.12
CA ASN A 4 -22.94 -3.40 4.34
C ASN A 4 -23.20 -3.67 2.86
N GLN A 5 -23.97 -2.80 2.20
CA GLN A 5 -24.31 -2.94 0.78
C GLN A 5 -23.21 -2.42 -0.14
N TYR A 6 -22.24 -1.66 0.39
CA TYR A 6 -21.15 -1.16 -0.41
C TYR A 6 -20.07 -2.22 -0.58
N PRO A 7 -19.44 -2.31 -1.76
CA PRO A 7 -18.29 -3.19 -1.94
C PRO A 7 -17.15 -2.86 -0.97
N VAL A 8 -16.33 -3.87 -0.68
CA VAL A 8 -15.10 -3.72 0.09
C VAL A 8 -13.93 -4.06 -0.82
N VAL A 9 -12.97 -3.17 -0.93
CA VAL A 9 -11.75 -3.37 -1.71
C VAL A 9 -10.54 -3.36 -0.79
N PHE A 10 -9.80 -4.46 -0.80
CA PHE A 10 -8.53 -4.60 -0.10
C PHE A 10 -7.39 -4.17 -1.02
N VAL A 11 -6.49 -3.35 -0.49
CA VAL A 11 -5.33 -2.81 -1.22
C VAL A 11 -4.06 -3.25 -0.51
N HIS A 12 -3.28 -4.10 -1.20
CA HIS A 12 -2.01 -4.60 -0.68
C HIS A 12 -0.93 -3.52 -0.62
N GLY A 13 0.07 -3.76 0.19
CA GLY A 13 1.22 -2.88 0.32
C GLY A 13 2.42 -3.30 -0.51
N PHE A 14 3.58 -2.87 -0.06
CA PHE A 14 4.87 -3.18 -0.66
C PHE A 14 5.29 -4.61 -0.35
N LEU A 15 5.58 -5.40 -1.39
CA LEU A 15 5.83 -6.84 -1.24
C LEU A 15 7.23 -7.20 -0.74
N GLY A 16 8.19 -6.27 -0.74
CA GLY A 16 9.54 -6.55 -0.28
C GLY A 16 9.65 -7.02 1.17
N PHE A 17 8.59 -6.80 1.95
CA PHE A 17 8.49 -7.22 3.34
C PHE A 17 7.54 -8.40 3.55
N ALA A 18 6.87 -8.88 2.51
CA ALA A 18 6.06 -10.08 2.61
C ALA A 18 6.95 -11.32 2.72
N GLY A 19 6.50 -12.34 3.42
CA GLY A 19 7.24 -13.58 3.57
C GLY A 19 7.49 -14.31 2.25
N ASP A 20 8.34 -15.32 2.27
CA ASP A 20 8.82 -16.02 1.08
C ASP A 20 7.71 -16.63 0.20
N ASN A 21 6.53 -16.85 0.75
CA ASN A 21 5.43 -17.49 0.05
C ASN A 21 4.42 -16.49 -0.53
N GLN A 22 4.72 -15.20 -0.52
CA GLN A 22 3.73 -14.15 -0.76
C GLN A 22 3.91 -13.42 -2.08
N PHE A 23 4.54 -14.03 -3.05
CA PHE A 23 4.72 -13.42 -4.38
C PHE A 23 3.51 -13.58 -5.29
N SER A 24 2.60 -14.44 -4.93
CA SER A 24 1.28 -14.49 -5.53
C SER A 24 0.42 -13.43 -4.83
N LEU A 25 0.18 -12.31 -5.49
CA LEU A 25 -0.48 -11.15 -4.89
C LEU A 25 -1.86 -11.47 -4.34
N ALA A 26 -2.68 -12.12 -5.08
CA ALA A 26 -3.97 -12.63 -4.65
C ALA A 26 -3.94 -14.14 -4.83
N PRO A 27 -4.64 -14.91 -4.10
CA PRO A 27 -5.51 -14.66 -2.96
C PRO A 27 -4.82 -14.79 -1.60
N LYS A 28 -3.50 -14.89 -1.53
CA LYS A 28 -2.77 -15.25 -0.32
C LYS A 28 -2.26 -14.06 0.51
N TYR A 29 -2.29 -12.86 -0.01
CA TYR A 29 -1.84 -11.68 0.71
C TYR A 29 -2.69 -11.47 1.99
N TRP A 30 -4.01 -11.46 1.82
CA TRP A 30 -4.96 -11.22 2.89
C TRP A 30 -5.32 -12.54 3.60
N GLY A 31 -4.80 -12.70 4.82
CA GLY A 31 -4.99 -13.91 5.61
C GLY A 31 -3.91 -14.98 5.44
N GLY A 32 -3.08 -14.88 4.39
CA GLY A 32 -2.01 -15.85 4.12
C GLY A 32 -2.53 -17.26 3.96
N THR A 33 -1.75 -18.26 4.43
CA THR A 33 -2.14 -19.67 4.43
C THR A 33 -3.01 -20.04 5.64
N LYS A 34 -3.06 -19.18 6.66
CA LYS A 34 -3.72 -19.43 7.92
C LYS A 34 -5.20 -19.06 7.89
N TYR A 35 -5.53 -17.96 7.23
CA TYR A 35 -6.89 -17.46 7.12
C TYR A 35 -7.04 -16.61 5.86
N ASN A 36 -8.03 -16.91 5.02
CA ASN A 36 -8.32 -16.13 3.82
C ASN A 36 -9.46 -15.16 4.13
N ILE A 37 -9.11 -13.90 4.38
CA ILE A 37 -10.06 -12.85 4.77
C ILE A 37 -11.08 -12.60 3.66
N ASP A 38 -10.64 -12.45 2.42
CA ASP A 38 -11.52 -12.22 1.26
C ASP A 38 -12.56 -13.31 1.13
N ARG A 39 -12.13 -14.57 1.05
CA ARG A 39 -13.05 -15.71 0.90
C ARG A 39 -14.02 -15.81 2.08
N ASN A 40 -13.53 -15.59 3.30
CA ASN A 40 -14.38 -15.68 4.47
C ASN A 40 -15.46 -14.59 4.49
N LEU A 41 -15.11 -13.35 4.17
CA LEU A 41 -16.06 -12.24 4.10
C LEU A 41 -17.06 -12.45 2.96
N THR A 42 -16.62 -12.95 1.81
CA THR A 42 -17.50 -13.28 0.69
C THR A 42 -18.51 -14.35 1.10
N ASN A 43 -18.08 -15.40 1.80
CA ASN A 43 -18.96 -16.45 2.32
C ASN A 43 -19.98 -15.92 3.33
N GLU A 44 -19.65 -14.85 4.05
CA GLU A 44 -20.56 -14.17 4.97
C GLU A 44 -21.52 -13.20 4.25
N GLY A 45 -21.42 -13.08 2.91
CA GLY A 45 -22.32 -12.27 2.08
C GLY A 45 -21.85 -10.85 1.83
N TYR A 46 -20.58 -10.54 2.05
CA TYR A 46 -19.98 -9.26 1.66
C TYR A 46 -19.48 -9.33 0.21
N ASN A 47 -19.58 -8.19 -0.51
CA ASN A 47 -19.03 -8.06 -1.85
C ASN A 47 -17.58 -7.56 -1.71
N VAL A 48 -16.62 -8.47 -1.74
CA VAL A 48 -15.22 -8.22 -1.39
C VAL A 48 -14.32 -8.47 -2.60
N HIS A 49 -13.37 -7.58 -2.82
CA HIS A 49 -12.40 -7.65 -3.90
C HIS A 49 -11.00 -7.34 -3.37
N GLU A 50 -10.00 -7.99 -3.95
CA GLU A 50 -8.59 -7.71 -3.67
C GLU A 50 -7.97 -7.06 -4.90
N ALA A 51 -7.52 -5.81 -4.76
CA ALA A 51 -6.91 -5.07 -5.85
C ALA A 51 -5.53 -5.65 -6.21
N ASN A 52 -5.27 -5.80 -7.50
CA ASN A 52 -3.98 -6.21 -8.03
C ASN A 52 -3.32 -5.01 -8.72
N ILE A 53 -2.41 -4.34 -8.02
CA ILE A 53 -1.71 -3.16 -8.49
C ILE A 53 -0.20 -3.34 -8.34
N GLY A 54 0.60 -2.48 -8.97
CA GLY A 54 2.05 -2.65 -9.03
C GLY A 54 2.70 -2.67 -7.66
N ALA A 55 3.41 -3.76 -7.35
CA ALA A 55 4.00 -3.98 -6.03
C ALA A 55 5.15 -3.02 -5.69
N PHE A 56 5.90 -2.57 -6.69
CA PHE A 56 7.03 -1.64 -6.54
C PHE A 56 6.77 -0.26 -7.16
N SER A 57 5.59 -0.03 -7.71
CA SER A 57 5.22 1.27 -8.26
C SER A 57 5.15 2.31 -7.15
N SER A 58 5.35 3.56 -7.52
CA SER A 58 5.12 4.68 -6.62
C SER A 58 3.69 4.70 -6.12
N ASN A 59 3.48 5.41 -5.03
CA ASN A 59 2.15 5.64 -4.50
C ASN A 59 1.23 6.32 -5.54
N TYR A 60 1.77 7.26 -6.31
CA TYR A 60 1.05 7.90 -7.42
C TYR A 60 0.58 6.87 -8.46
N ASP A 61 1.49 6.08 -9.00
CA ASP A 61 1.17 5.08 -10.02
C ASP A 61 0.18 4.04 -9.49
N ARG A 62 0.36 3.60 -8.24
CA ARG A 62 -0.56 2.66 -7.57
C ARG A 62 -1.95 3.25 -7.37
N ALA A 63 -2.05 4.53 -7.03
CA ALA A 63 -3.34 5.20 -6.89
C ALA A 63 -4.11 5.25 -8.22
N VAL A 64 -3.40 5.53 -9.30
CA VAL A 64 -3.98 5.53 -10.64
C VAL A 64 -4.44 4.12 -11.02
N GLU A 65 -3.60 3.11 -10.79
CA GLU A 65 -3.95 1.71 -11.06
C GLU A 65 -5.15 1.26 -10.24
N LEU A 66 -5.25 1.66 -8.98
CA LEU A 66 -6.39 1.34 -8.11
C LEU A 66 -7.69 1.90 -8.66
N TYR A 67 -7.67 3.13 -9.15
CA TYR A 67 -8.85 3.73 -9.79
C TYR A 67 -9.31 2.89 -10.98
N TYR A 68 -8.40 2.53 -11.88
CA TYR A 68 -8.74 1.73 -13.06
C TYR A 68 -9.08 0.27 -12.72
N TYR A 69 -8.49 -0.28 -11.65
CA TYR A 69 -8.92 -1.58 -11.14
C TYR A 69 -10.42 -1.59 -10.81
N VAL A 70 -10.89 -0.53 -10.17
CA VAL A 70 -12.32 -0.40 -9.82
C VAL A 70 -13.16 -0.03 -11.03
N LYS A 71 -12.82 1.07 -11.70
CA LYS A 71 -13.61 1.64 -12.79
C LYS A 71 -13.52 0.86 -14.09
N GLY A 72 -12.40 0.20 -14.33
CA GLY A 72 -12.08 -0.44 -15.61
C GLY A 72 -11.49 0.54 -16.61
N GLY A 73 -10.82 -0.01 -17.61
CA GLY A 73 -10.19 0.72 -18.67
C GLY A 73 -8.67 0.65 -18.65
N ARG A 74 -8.05 1.31 -19.63
CA ARG A 74 -6.60 1.37 -19.74
C ARG A 74 -6.04 2.42 -18.77
N VAL A 75 -5.10 2.00 -17.95
CA VAL A 75 -4.41 2.89 -16.99
C VAL A 75 -3.78 4.05 -17.74
N ASP A 76 -4.07 5.26 -17.32
CA ASP A 76 -3.48 6.49 -17.80
C ASP A 76 -2.81 7.20 -16.62
N TYR A 77 -1.48 7.14 -16.58
CA TYR A 77 -0.70 7.76 -15.50
C TYR A 77 -0.63 9.28 -15.59
N GLY A 78 -1.07 9.83 -16.73
CA GLY A 78 -1.02 11.26 -17.00
C GLY A 78 0.13 11.64 -17.91
N ALA A 79 -0.15 12.56 -18.84
CA ALA A 79 0.85 13.02 -19.81
C ALA A 79 2.01 13.77 -19.13
N ALA A 80 1.71 14.64 -18.17
CA ALA A 80 2.72 15.40 -17.45
C ALA A 80 3.58 14.49 -16.56
N HIS A 81 2.95 13.57 -15.83
CA HIS A 81 3.66 12.62 -14.96
C HIS A 81 4.61 11.72 -15.76
N ALA A 82 4.12 11.15 -16.85
CA ALA A 82 4.92 10.30 -17.73
C ALA A 82 6.11 11.05 -18.34
N ALA A 83 5.91 12.29 -18.76
CA ALA A 83 6.98 13.13 -19.30
C ALA A 83 8.02 13.49 -18.22
N LYS A 84 7.56 13.82 -17.01
CA LYS A 84 8.43 14.20 -15.89
C LYS A 84 9.36 13.07 -15.47
N TYR A 85 8.83 11.86 -15.35
CA TYR A 85 9.59 10.70 -14.84
C TYR A 85 10.14 9.80 -15.96
N GLY A 86 9.70 9.99 -17.18
CA GLY A 86 10.23 9.26 -18.34
C GLY A 86 9.78 7.81 -18.41
N HIS A 87 8.56 7.51 -18.04
CA HIS A 87 7.96 6.20 -18.28
C HIS A 87 6.74 6.30 -19.20
N HIS A 88 6.16 5.16 -19.57
CA HIS A 88 5.00 5.15 -20.46
C HIS A 88 3.81 5.81 -19.75
N ARG A 89 3.05 6.60 -20.54
CA ARG A 89 1.82 7.23 -20.06
C ARG A 89 0.74 6.20 -19.74
N TYR A 90 0.62 5.19 -20.59
CA TYR A 90 -0.42 4.18 -20.48
C TYR A 90 0.14 2.88 -19.93
N GLY A 91 -0.63 2.22 -19.08
CA GLY A 91 -0.32 0.94 -18.49
C GLY A 91 -1.28 -0.16 -18.94
N ARG A 92 -1.47 -1.14 -18.06
CA ARG A 92 -2.36 -2.27 -18.31
C ARG A 92 -3.82 -1.85 -18.41
N THR A 93 -4.64 -2.70 -19.03
CA THR A 93 -6.09 -2.52 -19.07
C THR A 93 -6.74 -3.39 -18.01
N TYR A 94 -7.56 -2.79 -17.17
CA TYR A 94 -8.37 -3.50 -16.19
C TYR A 94 -9.79 -3.71 -16.70
N LYS A 95 -10.35 -4.88 -16.34
CA LYS A 95 -11.75 -5.20 -16.64
C LYS A 95 -12.70 -4.25 -15.89
N GLY A 96 -12.33 -3.86 -14.67
CA GLY A 96 -13.18 -3.12 -13.76
C GLY A 96 -14.07 -4.05 -12.94
N ILE A 97 -14.25 -3.69 -11.67
CA ILE A 97 -15.18 -4.39 -10.77
C ILE A 97 -16.49 -3.60 -10.60
N MET A 98 -16.46 -2.31 -10.90
CA MET A 98 -17.60 -1.41 -10.76
C MET A 98 -17.51 -0.32 -11.83
N ARG A 99 -17.90 -0.67 -13.04
CA ARG A 99 -17.79 0.24 -14.20
C ARG A 99 -18.68 1.49 -14.08
N ASP A 100 -19.72 1.40 -13.29
CA ASP A 100 -20.63 2.49 -12.99
C ASP A 100 -20.24 3.25 -11.71
N TRP A 101 -19.02 3.12 -11.27
CA TRP A 101 -18.51 3.85 -10.10
C TRP A 101 -18.57 5.35 -10.35
N GLU A 102 -19.37 6.02 -9.56
CA GLU A 102 -19.70 7.44 -9.69
C GLU A 102 -20.19 7.99 -8.35
N PRO A 103 -20.31 9.31 -8.17
CA PRO A 103 -20.84 9.89 -6.93
C PRO A 103 -22.18 9.27 -6.54
N GLY A 104 -22.27 8.84 -5.28
CA GLY A 104 -23.42 8.11 -4.73
C GLY A 104 -23.22 6.61 -4.67
N LYS A 105 -22.24 6.06 -5.39
CA LYS A 105 -21.86 4.64 -5.35
C LYS A 105 -20.54 4.49 -4.60
N LYS A 106 -20.63 4.13 -3.33
CA LYS A 106 -19.49 4.18 -2.43
C LYS A 106 -18.81 2.83 -2.27
N ILE A 107 -17.54 2.86 -1.94
CA ILE A 107 -16.72 1.68 -1.65
C ILE A 107 -16.04 1.88 -0.32
N HIS A 108 -15.93 0.80 0.47
CA HIS A 108 -15.04 0.72 1.64
C HIS A 108 -13.68 0.23 1.21
N PHE A 109 -12.65 0.99 1.49
CA PHE A 109 -11.27 0.58 1.20
C PHE A 109 -10.53 0.20 2.48
N ILE A 110 -9.80 -0.90 2.40
CA ILE A 110 -8.92 -1.36 3.47
C ILE A 110 -7.53 -1.52 2.89
N GLY A 111 -6.57 -0.75 3.41
CA GLY A 111 -5.19 -0.77 2.93
C GLY A 111 -4.23 -1.30 3.99
N HIS A 112 -3.39 -2.25 3.59
CA HIS A 112 -2.28 -2.73 4.41
C HIS A 112 -1.00 -2.04 3.98
N SER A 113 -0.22 -1.56 4.95
CA SER A 113 1.07 -0.93 4.69
C SER A 113 0.91 0.24 3.71
N MET A 114 1.70 0.29 2.66
CA MET A 114 1.61 1.32 1.61
C MET A 114 0.23 1.42 0.97
N GLY A 115 -0.56 0.34 1.02
CA GLY A 115 -1.93 0.34 0.48
C GLY A 115 -2.81 1.44 1.07
N GLY A 116 -2.62 1.78 2.34
CA GLY A 116 -3.33 2.88 2.98
C GLY A 116 -3.02 4.23 2.36
N GLN A 117 -1.73 4.50 2.10
CA GLN A 117 -1.32 5.74 1.43
C GLN A 117 -1.84 5.80 0.00
N THR A 118 -1.85 4.68 -0.69
CA THR A 118 -2.39 4.56 -2.05
C THR A 118 -3.86 4.96 -2.12
N ILE A 119 -4.67 4.49 -1.18
CA ILE A 119 -6.09 4.84 -1.10
C ILE A 119 -6.26 6.33 -0.84
N ARG A 120 -5.49 6.90 0.08
CA ARG A 120 -5.53 8.33 0.39
C ARG A 120 -5.22 9.17 -0.85
N GLN A 121 -4.21 8.79 -1.62
CA GLN A 121 -3.83 9.51 -2.83
C GLN A 121 -4.93 9.43 -3.90
N MET A 122 -5.52 8.26 -4.09
CA MET A 122 -6.61 8.07 -5.05
C MET A 122 -7.83 8.93 -4.66
N GLU A 123 -8.21 8.94 -3.38
CA GLU A 123 -9.33 9.76 -2.90
C GLU A 123 -9.08 11.25 -3.12
N GLU A 124 -7.85 11.70 -2.89
CA GLU A 124 -7.47 13.09 -3.16
C GLU A 124 -7.64 13.45 -4.64
N PHE A 125 -7.21 12.58 -5.55
CA PHE A 125 -7.42 12.80 -6.98
C PHE A 125 -8.90 12.84 -7.35
N LEU A 126 -9.69 11.91 -6.83
CA LEU A 126 -11.14 11.89 -7.10
C LEU A 126 -11.81 13.22 -6.72
N ARG A 127 -11.51 13.71 -5.55
CA ARG A 127 -12.15 14.90 -4.98
C ARG A 127 -11.59 16.19 -5.56
N ASN A 128 -10.28 16.33 -5.60
CA ASN A 128 -9.59 17.58 -5.93
C ASN A 128 -8.88 17.57 -7.28
N GLY A 129 -8.78 16.43 -7.94
CA GLY A 129 -8.09 16.30 -9.22
C GLY A 129 -6.58 16.35 -9.10
N ASN A 130 -5.92 16.43 -10.24
CA ASN A 130 -4.47 16.57 -10.36
C ASN A 130 -4.17 17.84 -11.15
N GLN A 131 -3.76 18.89 -10.45
CA GLN A 131 -3.59 20.20 -11.05
C GLN A 131 -2.49 20.25 -12.10
N GLU A 132 -1.42 19.47 -11.93
CA GLU A 132 -0.34 19.39 -12.92
C GLU A 132 -0.84 18.80 -14.24
N GLU A 133 -1.69 17.79 -14.19
CA GLU A 133 -2.28 17.18 -15.39
C GLU A 133 -3.32 18.09 -16.04
N ILE A 134 -4.14 18.74 -15.26
CA ILE A 134 -5.13 19.72 -15.75
C ILE A 134 -4.42 20.86 -16.48
N GLU A 135 -3.37 21.41 -15.88
CA GLU A 135 -2.59 22.50 -16.48
C GLU A 135 -1.84 22.04 -17.74
N TYR A 136 -1.28 20.84 -17.72
CA TYR A 136 -0.60 20.29 -18.89
C TYR A 136 -1.56 20.13 -20.08
N GLN A 137 -2.76 19.59 -19.83
CA GLN A 137 -3.79 19.48 -20.86
C GLN A 137 -4.21 20.85 -21.40
N ARG A 138 -4.38 21.84 -20.52
CA ARG A 138 -4.74 23.20 -20.93
C ARG A 138 -3.69 23.80 -21.87
N GLN A 139 -2.41 23.55 -21.62
CA GLN A 139 -1.31 24.09 -22.40
C GLN A 139 -1.08 23.32 -23.71
N HIS A 140 -1.20 22.00 -23.69
CA HIS A 140 -0.80 21.12 -24.79
C HIS A 140 -1.95 20.46 -25.52
N GLY A 141 -3.18 20.54 -24.98
CA GLY A 141 -4.33 19.82 -25.52
C GLY A 141 -4.27 18.32 -25.22
N GLY A 142 -5.07 17.54 -25.93
CA GLY A 142 -5.16 16.11 -25.77
C GLY A 142 -6.13 15.68 -24.69
N THR A 143 -6.10 14.39 -24.36
CA THR A 143 -6.99 13.78 -23.37
C THR A 143 -6.41 13.86 -21.96
N ILE A 144 -7.30 13.79 -20.99
CA ILE A 144 -6.94 13.69 -19.57
C ILE A 144 -7.80 12.59 -18.91
N SER A 145 -7.20 11.83 -18.01
CA SER A 145 -7.96 10.83 -17.24
C SER A 145 -9.04 11.49 -16.39
N ASP A 146 -10.22 10.86 -16.32
CA ASP A 146 -11.30 11.34 -15.47
C ASP A 146 -10.90 11.38 -13.99
N LEU A 147 -9.95 10.53 -13.58
CA LEU A 147 -9.41 10.56 -12.21
C LEU A 147 -8.83 11.94 -11.86
N PHE A 148 -8.23 12.63 -12.84
CA PHE A 148 -7.49 13.86 -12.59
C PHE A 148 -8.32 15.15 -12.68
N THR A 149 -9.58 15.05 -13.05
CA THR A 149 -10.43 16.24 -13.23
C THR A 149 -11.11 16.73 -11.95
N GLY A 150 -11.09 15.92 -10.91
CA GLY A 150 -11.69 16.28 -9.62
C GLY A 150 -13.22 16.26 -9.62
N GLY A 151 -13.80 16.82 -8.55
CA GLY A 151 -15.24 16.95 -8.43
C GLY A 151 -16.00 15.64 -8.17
N LYS A 152 -15.30 14.59 -7.79
CA LYS A 152 -15.86 13.25 -7.57
C LYS A 152 -15.85 12.91 -6.08
N ASP A 153 -16.85 13.38 -5.36
CA ASP A 153 -17.09 13.03 -3.97
C ASP A 153 -18.17 11.93 -3.86
N ASN A 154 -18.43 11.44 -2.65
CA ASN A 154 -19.40 10.38 -2.39
C ASN A 154 -19.12 9.07 -3.16
N MET A 155 -17.86 8.72 -3.35
CA MET A 155 -17.41 7.49 -3.99
C MET A 155 -16.65 6.57 -3.03
N VAL A 156 -16.26 7.08 -1.87
CA VAL A 156 -15.54 6.35 -0.83
C VAL A 156 -16.31 6.51 0.49
N ALA A 157 -16.72 5.37 1.07
CA ALA A 157 -17.46 5.38 2.33
C ALA A 157 -16.52 5.44 3.53
N SER A 158 -15.44 4.66 3.49
CA SER A 158 -14.46 4.58 4.58
C SER A 158 -13.09 4.22 4.05
N ILE A 159 -12.07 4.60 4.81
CA ILE A 159 -10.68 4.23 4.60
C ILE A 159 -10.16 3.65 5.91
N THR A 160 -9.81 2.36 5.89
CA THR A 160 -9.22 1.66 7.02
C THR A 160 -7.79 1.30 6.65
N THR A 161 -6.84 1.62 7.53
CA THR A 161 -5.43 1.30 7.30
C THR A 161 -4.88 0.36 8.36
N LEU A 162 -4.06 -0.59 7.92
CA LEU A 162 -3.46 -1.62 8.75
C LEU A 162 -1.94 -1.50 8.63
N GLY A 163 -1.28 -0.98 9.66
CA GLY A 163 0.18 -0.82 9.66
C GLY A 163 0.71 0.07 8.54
N THR A 164 -0.03 1.07 8.15
CA THR A 164 0.37 2.00 7.09
C THR A 164 1.42 2.97 7.59
N PRO A 165 2.55 3.15 6.88
CA PRO A 165 3.57 4.11 7.27
C PRO A 165 3.15 5.54 6.87
N HIS A 166 2.15 6.09 7.53
CA HIS A 166 1.63 7.43 7.23
C HIS A 166 2.68 8.53 7.31
N ASN A 167 3.70 8.34 8.15
CA ASN A 167 4.83 9.28 8.28
C ASN A 167 6.15 8.63 7.84
N GLY A 168 6.08 7.56 7.06
CA GLY A 168 7.22 6.83 6.56
C GLY A 168 7.84 5.87 7.57
N THR A 169 8.97 5.29 7.19
CA THR A 169 9.72 4.36 8.03
C THR A 169 11.23 4.58 7.86
N PRO A 170 11.99 4.66 8.97
CA PRO A 170 13.46 4.74 8.90
C PRO A 170 14.08 3.54 8.21
N ALA A 171 13.41 2.39 8.18
CA ALA A 171 13.88 1.21 7.43
C ALA A 171 14.06 1.55 5.94
N ALA A 172 13.12 2.27 5.34
CA ALA A 172 13.23 2.70 3.95
C ALA A 172 14.35 3.73 3.75
N ASP A 173 14.56 4.64 4.73
CA ASP A 173 15.64 5.64 4.68
C ASP A 173 17.04 4.97 4.64
N LYS A 174 17.19 3.83 5.32
CA LYS A 174 18.47 3.17 5.55
C LYS A 174 18.81 2.07 4.54
N ILE A 175 17.84 1.30 4.09
CA ILE A 175 18.09 0.14 3.24
C ILE A 175 18.34 0.55 1.79
N GLY A 176 17.62 1.54 1.29
CA GLY A 176 17.74 1.99 -0.09
C GLY A 176 17.04 1.07 -1.09
N THR A 177 16.59 1.67 -2.19
CA THR A 177 15.74 1.02 -3.20
C THR A 177 16.44 -0.12 -3.92
N ARG A 178 17.66 0.14 -4.38
CA ARG A 178 18.39 -0.79 -5.26
C ARG A 178 18.58 -2.15 -4.62
N LYS A 179 19.00 -2.18 -3.36
CA LYS A 179 19.22 -3.41 -2.62
C LYS A 179 17.94 -4.20 -2.42
N LEU A 180 16.87 -3.52 -1.97
CA LEU A 180 15.58 -4.16 -1.69
C LEU A 180 14.95 -4.77 -2.93
N VAL A 181 14.88 -4.02 -4.02
CA VAL A 181 14.25 -4.49 -5.26
C VAL A 181 15.09 -5.61 -5.89
N LYS A 182 16.42 -5.47 -5.88
CA LYS A 182 17.32 -6.50 -6.41
C LYS A 182 17.19 -7.82 -5.66
N GLU A 183 17.16 -7.79 -4.34
CA GLU A 183 16.97 -8.99 -3.53
C GLU A 183 15.61 -9.63 -3.77
N THR A 184 14.56 -8.83 -3.90
CA THR A 184 13.21 -9.34 -4.17
C THR A 184 13.11 -9.98 -5.55
N ILE A 185 13.67 -9.38 -6.59
CA ILE A 185 13.72 -9.97 -7.94
C ILE A 185 14.48 -11.29 -7.93
N ASN A 186 15.63 -11.34 -7.25
CA ASN A 186 16.40 -12.57 -7.15
C ASN A 186 15.64 -13.68 -6.42
N ARG A 187 14.91 -13.32 -5.38
CA ARG A 187 14.09 -14.26 -4.61
C ARG A 187 12.94 -14.81 -5.46
N ILE A 188 12.24 -13.95 -6.20
CA ILE A 188 11.18 -14.36 -7.13
C ILE A 188 11.75 -15.31 -8.17
N GLY A 189 12.91 -15.00 -8.75
CA GLY A 189 13.57 -15.85 -9.74
C GLY A 189 13.93 -17.23 -9.20
N ARG A 190 14.41 -17.29 -7.97
CA ARG A 190 14.72 -18.58 -7.32
C ARG A 190 13.48 -19.42 -7.06
N LEU A 191 12.41 -18.79 -6.57
CA LEU A 191 11.16 -19.50 -6.25
C LEU A 191 10.43 -19.98 -7.51
N SER A 192 10.51 -19.23 -8.60
CA SER A 192 9.86 -19.59 -9.87
C SER A 192 10.69 -20.57 -10.71
N GLY A 193 11.92 -20.88 -10.31
CA GLY A 193 12.85 -21.68 -11.10
C GLY A 193 13.21 -21.02 -12.45
N GLY A 194 13.15 -19.70 -12.53
CA GLY A 194 13.42 -18.94 -13.74
C GLY A 194 12.27 -18.89 -14.73
N LYS A 195 11.09 -19.39 -14.37
CA LYS A 195 9.89 -19.31 -15.20
C LYS A 195 9.23 -17.95 -15.08
N ASP A 196 8.44 -17.57 -16.08
CA ASP A 196 7.59 -16.39 -16.01
C ASP A 196 6.70 -16.44 -14.77
N VAL A 197 6.74 -15.37 -14.00
CA VAL A 197 5.89 -15.19 -12.85
C VAL A 197 4.86 -14.12 -13.21
N ASP A 198 3.58 -14.49 -13.24
CA ASP A 198 2.49 -13.57 -13.56
C ASP A 198 2.18 -12.70 -12.34
N ILE A 199 3.13 -11.84 -11.98
CA ILE A 199 3.01 -10.90 -10.88
C ILE A 199 3.24 -9.50 -11.43
N ASP A 200 2.32 -8.58 -11.14
CA ASP A 200 2.54 -7.18 -11.45
C ASP A 200 3.47 -6.56 -10.40
N LEU A 201 4.73 -6.37 -10.79
CA LEU A 201 5.74 -5.72 -9.98
C LEU A 201 5.76 -4.19 -10.14
N GLY A 202 4.99 -3.66 -11.10
CA GLY A 202 4.99 -2.23 -11.39
C GLY A 202 6.16 -1.79 -12.26
N PHE A 203 6.68 -2.68 -13.11
CA PHE A 203 7.80 -2.40 -13.99
C PHE A 203 7.38 -2.16 -15.44
N SER A 204 6.17 -2.52 -15.84
CA SER A 204 5.74 -2.46 -17.23
C SER A 204 5.72 -1.05 -17.80
N GLN A 205 5.33 -0.04 -17.02
CA GLN A 205 5.37 1.36 -17.46
C GLN A 205 6.78 1.87 -17.74
N TRP A 206 7.79 1.21 -17.18
CA TRP A 206 9.21 1.50 -17.41
C TRP A 206 9.81 0.71 -18.58
N GLY A 207 8.99 -0.05 -19.30
CA GLY A 207 9.46 -0.94 -20.36
C GLY A 207 10.19 -2.18 -19.87
N LEU A 208 9.99 -2.57 -18.62
CA LEU A 208 10.72 -3.64 -17.95
C LEU A 208 9.91 -4.92 -17.80
N LYS A 209 9.01 -5.20 -18.72
CA LYS A 209 8.32 -6.48 -18.77
C LYS A 209 9.26 -7.53 -19.41
N GLN A 210 9.30 -8.74 -18.82
CA GLN A 210 10.07 -9.84 -19.40
C GLN A 210 9.53 -10.17 -20.80
N GLN A 211 10.42 -10.27 -21.78
CA GLN A 211 10.05 -10.58 -23.15
C GLN A 211 9.82 -12.09 -23.35
N PRO A 212 9.00 -12.51 -24.34
CA PRO A 212 8.61 -13.92 -24.49
C PRO A 212 9.76 -14.93 -24.56
N ASN A 213 10.89 -14.57 -25.15
CA ASN A 213 12.05 -15.45 -25.30
C ASN A 213 13.25 -15.01 -24.46
N GLU A 214 13.03 -14.12 -23.52
CA GLU A 214 14.07 -13.58 -22.66
C GLU A 214 14.28 -14.50 -21.46
N SER A 215 15.54 -14.91 -21.21
CA SER A 215 15.86 -15.65 -20.00
C SER A 215 15.69 -14.75 -18.78
N TYR A 216 15.44 -15.39 -17.60
CA TYR A 216 15.34 -14.64 -16.36
C TYR A 216 16.63 -13.86 -16.04
N ILE A 217 17.80 -14.45 -16.35
CA ILE A 217 19.10 -13.81 -16.13
C ILE A 217 19.24 -12.55 -16.99
N ASP A 218 18.89 -12.62 -18.27
CA ASP A 218 18.94 -11.47 -19.18
C ASP A 218 17.95 -10.38 -18.75
N TYR A 219 16.75 -10.78 -18.33
CA TYR A 219 15.76 -9.88 -17.77
C TYR A 219 16.27 -9.16 -16.51
N ALA A 220 16.82 -9.90 -15.57
CA ALA A 220 17.37 -9.35 -14.34
C ALA A 220 18.51 -8.38 -14.61
N GLU A 221 19.38 -8.68 -15.59
CA GLU A 221 20.46 -7.79 -16.00
C GLU A 221 19.91 -6.50 -16.62
N ARG A 222 18.92 -6.60 -17.49
CA ARG A 222 18.27 -5.44 -18.12
C ARG A 222 17.59 -4.56 -17.06
N VAL A 223 16.89 -5.17 -16.09
CA VAL A 223 16.29 -4.45 -14.96
C VAL A 223 17.35 -3.74 -14.12
N SER A 224 18.49 -4.40 -13.86
CA SER A 224 19.56 -3.84 -13.02
C SER A 224 20.19 -2.58 -13.60
N LYS A 225 20.10 -2.38 -14.92
CA LYS A 225 20.63 -1.20 -15.63
C LYS A 225 19.59 -0.10 -15.83
N SER A 226 18.37 -0.29 -15.35
CA SER A 226 17.28 0.65 -15.56
C SER A 226 17.41 1.88 -14.69
N LYS A 227 16.87 2.99 -15.18
CA LYS A 227 16.70 4.25 -14.43
C LYS A 227 15.75 4.16 -13.24
N ILE A 228 14.96 3.09 -13.13
CA ILE A 228 14.04 2.88 -12.00
C ILE A 228 14.74 2.94 -10.63
N TRP A 229 16.03 2.65 -10.59
CA TRP A 229 16.83 2.69 -9.37
C TRP A 229 17.10 4.11 -8.85
N ASN A 230 17.02 5.09 -9.72
CA ASN A 230 17.37 6.49 -9.43
C ASN A 230 16.15 7.42 -9.51
N THR A 231 14.98 6.89 -9.80
CA THR A 231 13.76 7.72 -9.86
C THR A 231 13.13 7.88 -8.49
N GLU A 232 12.49 9.03 -8.28
CA GLU A 232 11.61 9.24 -7.12
C GLU A 232 10.24 8.57 -7.30
N ASP A 233 9.86 8.23 -8.54
CA ASP A 233 8.58 7.63 -8.89
C ASP A 233 8.61 6.11 -8.69
N GLN A 234 8.85 5.69 -7.45
CA GLN A 234 8.90 4.27 -7.07
C GLN A 234 8.58 4.11 -5.57
N ALA A 235 8.17 2.90 -5.18
CA ALA A 235 7.59 2.63 -3.86
C ALA A 235 8.51 2.99 -2.69
N VAL A 236 9.79 2.60 -2.75
CA VAL A 236 10.69 2.80 -1.60
C VAL A 236 10.90 4.28 -1.30
N ASN A 237 10.96 5.12 -2.32
CA ASN A 237 11.05 6.56 -2.12
C ASN A 237 9.84 7.09 -1.32
N ASP A 238 8.65 6.62 -1.63
CA ASP A 238 7.42 7.04 -0.96
C ASP A 238 7.30 6.50 0.47
N LEU A 239 8.01 5.42 0.78
CA LEU A 239 8.06 4.83 2.12
C LEU A 239 9.08 5.49 3.03
N THR A 240 9.99 6.31 2.48
CA THR A 240 10.90 7.12 3.30
C THR A 240 10.13 8.14 4.12
N THR A 241 10.75 8.65 5.16
CA THR A 241 10.14 9.71 5.99
C THR A 241 9.87 10.97 5.17
N GLN A 242 10.79 11.33 4.28
CA GLN A 242 10.62 12.48 3.38
C GLN A 242 9.54 12.26 2.33
N GLY A 243 9.48 11.07 1.72
CA GLY A 243 8.46 10.72 0.75
C GLY A 243 7.07 10.72 1.35
N ALA A 244 6.91 10.18 2.55
CA ALA A 244 5.64 10.18 3.26
C ALA A 244 5.20 11.60 3.65
N GLU A 245 6.12 12.45 4.06
CA GLU A 245 5.82 13.85 4.35
C GLU A 245 5.25 14.56 3.12
N LYS A 246 5.83 14.32 1.95
CA LYS A 246 5.35 14.88 0.69
C LYS A 246 3.92 14.42 0.38
N ILE A 247 3.61 13.14 0.58
CA ILE A 247 2.25 12.61 0.42
C ILE A 247 1.30 13.31 1.39
N ASN A 248 1.71 13.49 2.65
CA ASN A 248 0.90 14.16 3.65
C ASN A 248 0.58 15.62 3.29
N GLN A 249 1.53 16.30 2.65
CA GLN A 249 1.33 17.68 2.17
C GLN A 249 0.38 17.76 0.98
N GLN A 250 0.26 16.69 0.19
CA GLN A 250 -0.53 16.64 -1.02
C GLN A 250 -1.92 16.04 -0.82
N THR A 251 -2.23 15.53 0.34
CA THR A 251 -3.50 14.87 0.66
C THR A 251 -4.18 15.54 1.84
N SER A 252 -5.50 15.45 1.90
CA SER A 252 -6.31 16.07 2.95
C SER A 252 -7.42 15.12 3.39
N LEU A 253 -7.96 15.37 4.58
CA LEU A 253 -9.12 14.62 5.06
C LEU A 253 -10.39 15.06 4.32
N ASN A 254 -11.20 14.08 3.96
CA ASN A 254 -12.54 14.31 3.43
C ASN A 254 -13.55 14.29 4.58
N PRO A 255 -14.31 15.35 4.82
CA PRO A 255 -15.27 15.41 5.93
C PRO A 255 -16.40 14.40 5.83
N ASN A 256 -16.55 13.72 4.71
CA ASN A 256 -17.61 12.74 4.46
C ASN A 256 -17.16 11.29 4.61
N ILE A 257 -15.89 11.05 4.92
CA ILE A 257 -15.31 9.70 4.99
C ILE A 257 -15.00 9.34 6.44
N VAL A 258 -15.24 8.08 6.80
CA VAL A 258 -14.83 7.46 8.05
C VAL A 258 -13.42 6.91 7.90
N TYR A 259 -12.49 7.42 8.73
CA TYR A 259 -11.08 6.99 8.72
C TYR A 259 -10.77 6.20 9.98
N THR A 260 -10.17 5.01 9.85
CA THR A 260 -9.79 4.16 10.99
C THR A 260 -8.40 3.58 10.77
N THR A 261 -7.58 3.55 11.81
CA THR A 261 -6.25 2.93 11.76
C THR A 261 -6.12 1.80 12.77
N TYR A 262 -5.42 0.74 12.34
CA TYR A 262 -4.99 -0.36 13.18
C TYR A 262 -3.47 -0.42 13.17
N THR A 263 -2.87 -0.57 14.34
CA THR A 263 -1.43 -0.49 14.55
C THR A 263 -0.96 -1.70 15.33
N GLY A 264 0.11 -2.34 14.87
CA GLY A 264 0.77 -3.43 15.59
C GLY A 264 2.05 -2.96 16.28
N SER A 265 2.42 -3.64 17.34
CA SER A 265 3.72 -3.49 18.00
C SER A 265 4.28 -4.87 18.34
N ALA A 266 5.46 -5.15 17.83
CA ALA A 266 6.14 -6.44 18.01
C ALA A 266 7.54 -6.25 18.59
N THR A 267 7.73 -5.22 19.41
CA THR A 267 9.00 -4.91 20.06
C THR A 267 8.84 -4.69 21.56
N HIS A 268 9.96 -4.76 22.27
CA HIS A 268 10.05 -4.45 23.71
C HIS A 268 11.35 -3.69 23.99
N THR A 269 11.34 -2.91 25.06
CA THR A 269 12.51 -2.11 25.44
C THR A 269 13.62 -3.01 26.01
N GLY A 270 14.79 -2.94 25.39
CA GLY A 270 15.98 -3.65 25.86
C GLY A 270 16.74 -2.89 26.95
N PRO A 271 17.80 -3.50 27.52
CA PRO A 271 18.56 -2.92 28.64
C PRO A 271 19.20 -1.58 28.34
N LEU A 272 19.53 -1.32 27.07
CA LEU A 272 20.20 -0.07 26.65
C LEU A 272 19.22 0.96 26.07
N GLY A 273 17.91 0.73 26.19
CA GLY A 273 16.88 1.65 25.72
C GLY A 273 16.48 1.50 24.26
N ASN A 274 17.13 0.61 23.50
CA ASN A 274 16.70 0.28 22.16
C ASN A 274 15.46 -0.63 22.21
N GLU A 275 14.59 -0.51 21.22
CA GLU A 275 13.49 -1.47 21.04
C GLU A 275 14.02 -2.70 20.28
N LEU A 276 13.75 -3.86 20.80
CA LEU A 276 14.18 -5.14 20.26
C LEU A 276 12.99 -5.98 19.81
N PRO A 277 13.16 -6.79 18.74
CA PRO A 277 12.07 -7.65 18.28
C PRO A 277 11.59 -8.62 19.36
N ASN A 278 10.27 -8.74 19.51
CA ASN A 278 9.67 -9.79 20.33
C ASN A 278 9.97 -11.18 19.72
N SER A 279 9.97 -12.22 20.55
CA SER A 279 10.13 -13.60 20.08
C SER A 279 9.01 -14.04 19.13
N SER A 280 7.84 -13.41 19.21
CA SER A 280 6.70 -13.68 18.33
C SER A 280 6.81 -13.02 16.95
N GLU A 281 7.75 -12.08 16.78
CA GLU A 281 7.96 -11.41 15.49
C GLU A 281 8.60 -12.38 14.49
N ILE A 282 8.12 -12.37 13.24
CA ILE A 282 8.71 -13.18 12.17
C ILE A 282 10.16 -12.78 11.95
N LEU A 283 11.05 -13.76 11.86
CA LEU A 283 12.49 -13.55 11.70
C LEU A 283 12.83 -12.65 10.51
N LEU A 284 12.06 -12.73 9.44
CA LEU A 284 12.24 -11.89 8.24
C LEU A 284 12.19 -10.39 8.56
N LEU A 285 11.42 -9.98 9.55
CA LEU A 285 11.24 -8.58 9.92
C LEU A 285 12.27 -8.10 10.96
N ASN A 286 13.08 -8.99 11.52
CA ASN A 286 13.97 -8.63 12.62
C ASN A 286 15.02 -7.59 12.24
N LEU A 287 15.55 -7.65 11.02
CA LEU A 287 16.55 -6.69 10.57
C LEU A 287 15.97 -5.26 10.51
N THR A 288 14.85 -5.09 9.85
CA THR A 288 14.18 -3.77 9.75
C THR A 288 13.70 -3.29 11.10
N SER A 289 13.17 -4.20 11.92
CA SER A 289 12.74 -3.92 13.29
C SER A 289 13.88 -3.36 14.15
N ARG A 290 15.08 -3.95 14.06
CA ARG A 290 16.25 -3.49 14.81
C ARG A 290 16.78 -2.14 14.31
N ILE A 291 16.70 -1.89 13.00
CA ILE A 291 17.06 -0.59 12.41
C ILE A 291 16.19 0.51 13.01
N ILE A 292 14.88 0.30 13.05
CA ILE A 292 13.93 1.25 13.62
C ILE A 292 14.12 1.36 15.14
N GLY A 293 14.33 0.23 15.80
CA GLY A 293 14.45 0.12 17.27
C GLY A 293 15.64 0.86 17.87
N LYS A 294 16.61 1.26 17.07
CA LYS A 294 17.78 2.07 17.51
C LYS A 294 17.79 3.49 16.92
N ASP A 295 16.67 3.96 16.38
CA ASP A 295 16.58 5.32 15.85
C ASP A 295 16.94 6.36 16.89
N ALA A 296 17.53 7.47 16.45
CA ALA A 296 17.90 8.55 17.33
C ALA A 296 16.70 9.17 18.08
N ASN A 297 15.53 9.19 17.44
CA ASN A 297 14.29 9.58 18.08
C ASN A 297 13.65 8.38 18.77
N LYS A 298 13.64 8.37 20.10
CA LYS A 298 13.10 7.27 20.91
C LYS A 298 11.63 6.97 20.66
N GLU A 299 10.84 7.98 20.29
CA GLU A 299 9.41 7.82 20.02
C GLU A 299 9.15 6.98 18.76
N ILE A 300 10.11 6.93 17.83
CA ILE A 300 10.01 6.16 16.59
C ILE A 300 10.34 4.68 16.81
N ARG A 301 11.07 4.34 17.86
CA ARG A 301 11.64 3.00 18.08
C ARG A 301 10.64 1.86 18.19
N PRO A 302 9.50 1.99 18.90
CA PRO A 302 8.49 0.93 18.90
C PRO A 302 7.93 0.72 17.49
N ASN A 303 7.88 -0.54 17.04
CA ASN A 303 7.49 -0.85 15.66
C ASN A 303 6.85 -2.24 15.53
N ASP A 304 6.25 -2.48 14.37
CA ASP A 304 5.62 -3.76 14.02
C ASP A 304 6.56 -4.71 13.23
N GLY A 305 7.82 -4.35 13.13
CA GLY A 305 8.82 -5.03 12.32
C GLY A 305 9.30 -4.19 11.14
N VAL A 306 8.44 -3.37 10.56
CA VAL A 306 8.74 -2.55 9.38
C VAL A 306 8.34 -1.10 9.55
N VAL A 307 7.27 -0.82 10.30
CA VAL A 307 6.68 0.52 10.45
C VAL A 307 6.65 0.91 11.91
N PRO A 308 7.14 2.11 12.26
CA PRO A 308 7.00 2.63 13.60
C PRO A 308 5.53 2.71 14.03
N VAL A 309 5.26 2.37 15.29
CA VAL A 309 3.90 2.49 15.87
C VAL A 309 3.35 3.89 15.64
N ILE A 310 4.15 4.91 15.94
CA ILE A 310 3.71 6.31 15.79
C ILE A 310 3.38 6.66 14.34
N SER A 311 4.10 6.09 13.37
CA SER A 311 3.87 6.33 11.95
C SER A 311 2.56 5.71 11.45
N SER A 312 2.15 4.58 12.02
CA SER A 312 0.96 3.87 11.55
C SER A 312 -0.34 4.37 12.17
N GLN A 313 -0.28 5.26 13.15
CA GLN A 313 -1.47 5.75 13.85
C GLN A 313 -2.25 6.79 13.04
N HIS A 314 -1.57 7.78 12.48
CA HIS A 314 -2.19 8.79 11.63
C HIS A 314 -1.12 9.64 10.94
N PRO A 315 -1.45 10.33 9.82
CA PRO A 315 -0.57 11.37 9.28
C PRO A 315 -0.36 12.49 10.29
N SER A 316 0.88 12.95 10.42
CA SER A 316 1.25 13.95 11.43
C SER A 316 0.51 15.29 11.30
N ASN A 317 0.06 15.62 10.09
CA ASN A 317 -0.60 16.89 9.77
C ASN A 317 -2.13 16.79 9.68
N GLN A 318 -2.73 15.65 10.10
CA GLN A 318 -4.17 15.46 10.00
C GLN A 318 -4.79 15.18 11.37
N ALA A 319 -6.03 15.62 11.53
CA ALA A 319 -6.78 15.46 12.76
C ALA A 319 -6.98 13.99 13.12
N PHE A 320 -6.86 13.67 14.40
CA PHE A 320 -7.04 12.31 14.90
C PHE A 320 -7.66 12.31 16.28
N LYS A 321 -8.23 11.17 16.65
CA LYS A 321 -8.64 10.89 18.03
C LYS A 321 -8.43 9.40 18.33
N LYS A 322 -8.14 9.08 19.58
CA LYS A 322 -8.03 7.69 20.03
C LYS A 322 -9.41 7.14 20.35
N VAL A 323 -9.67 5.93 19.92
CA VAL A 323 -10.91 5.20 20.20
C VAL A 323 -10.56 3.83 20.80
N ASP A 324 -11.48 3.24 21.56
CA ASP A 324 -11.27 1.90 22.12
C ASP A 324 -11.60 0.80 21.10
N ASP A 325 -11.38 -0.48 21.50
CA ASP A 325 -11.65 -1.63 20.63
C ASP A 325 -13.13 -1.99 20.53
N HIS A 326 -13.98 -1.45 21.41
CA HIS A 326 -15.37 -1.88 21.56
C HIS A 326 -16.37 -0.89 20.99
N THR A 327 -15.96 0.37 20.81
CA THR A 327 -16.84 1.41 20.28
C THR A 327 -16.76 1.45 18.76
N PRO A 328 -17.90 1.42 18.06
CA PRO A 328 -17.88 1.61 16.59
C PRO A 328 -17.24 2.96 16.24
N ALA A 329 -16.27 2.94 15.34
CA ALA A 329 -15.62 4.14 14.83
C ALA A 329 -16.43 4.66 13.63
N THR A 330 -17.31 5.63 13.88
CA THR A 330 -18.27 6.13 12.88
C THR A 330 -18.12 7.60 12.58
N ASP A 331 -17.22 8.32 13.28
CA ASP A 331 -17.00 9.73 13.04
C ASP A 331 -16.31 9.97 11.70
N LYS A 332 -16.73 11.01 11.02
CA LYS A 332 -16.22 11.36 9.69
C LYS A 332 -15.20 12.49 9.77
N GLY A 333 -14.27 12.50 8.82
CA GLY A 333 -13.30 13.58 8.67
C GLY A 333 -12.19 13.62 9.71
N VAL A 334 -11.99 12.55 10.45
CA VAL A 334 -10.98 12.45 11.50
C VAL A 334 -10.45 11.02 11.56
N TRP A 335 -9.14 10.86 11.75
CA TRP A 335 -8.55 9.54 11.96
C TRP A 335 -8.93 9.02 13.34
N GLN A 336 -9.60 7.88 13.37
CA GLN A 336 -9.99 7.16 14.59
C GLN A 336 -8.94 6.07 14.81
N VAL A 337 -8.03 6.34 15.76
CA VAL A 337 -6.88 5.48 16.03
C VAL A 337 -7.28 4.42 17.05
N ARG A 338 -7.33 3.16 16.61
CA ARG A 338 -7.60 2.01 17.48
C ARG A 338 -6.39 1.75 18.39
N PRO A 339 -6.60 1.12 19.56
CA PRO A 339 -5.51 0.77 20.46
C PRO A 339 -4.43 -0.07 19.76
N VAL A 340 -3.19 0.12 20.17
CA VAL A 340 -2.05 -0.65 19.66
C VAL A 340 -2.26 -2.14 19.94
N GLN A 341 -2.14 -2.97 18.92
CA GLN A 341 -2.20 -4.42 19.05
C GLN A 341 -0.81 -4.94 19.45
N HIS A 342 -0.59 -5.08 20.74
CA HIS A 342 0.68 -5.55 21.29
C HIS A 342 0.90 -7.02 20.99
N GLY A 343 2.09 -7.35 20.50
CA GLY A 343 2.44 -8.69 20.05
C GLY A 343 2.09 -8.98 18.60
N TRP A 344 1.51 -8.03 17.88
CA TRP A 344 1.18 -8.15 16.46
C TRP A 344 2.26 -7.48 15.61
N ASP A 345 2.88 -8.24 14.72
CA ASP A 345 3.80 -7.69 13.73
C ASP A 345 3.07 -7.22 12.46
N HIS A 346 3.84 -6.73 11.51
CA HIS A 346 3.32 -6.16 10.26
C HIS A 346 2.48 -7.17 9.45
N LEU A 347 2.87 -8.44 9.46
CA LEU A 347 2.17 -9.50 8.72
C LEU A 347 0.98 -10.07 9.52
N ASP A 348 1.01 -10.00 10.84
CA ASP A 348 -0.12 -10.41 11.69
C ASP A 348 -1.36 -9.56 11.39
N LEU A 349 -1.17 -8.29 11.09
CA LEU A 349 -2.28 -7.36 10.82
C LEU A 349 -3.18 -7.80 9.66
N VAL A 350 -2.65 -8.61 8.74
CA VAL A 350 -3.44 -9.19 7.64
C VAL A 350 -3.60 -10.69 7.77
N GLY A 351 -3.19 -11.28 8.89
CA GLY A 351 -3.25 -12.72 9.12
C GLY A 351 -2.31 -13.53 8.24
N MET A 352 -1.20 -12.94 7.79
CA MET A 352 -0.25 -13.60 6.89
C MET A 352 0.77 -14.50 7.62
N ASP A 353 0.86 -14.41 8.94
CA ASP A 353 1.79 -15.21 9.72
C ASP A 353 1.23 -16.62 9.94
N ALA A 354 1.70 -17.55 9.11
CA ALA A 354 1.28 -18.96 9.19
C ALA A 354 1.80 -19.69 10.45
N PHE A 355 2.79 -19.11 11.14
CA PHE A 355 3.39 -19.73 12.34
C PHE A 355 2.83 -19.17 13.63
N ASP A 356 2.10 -18.07 13.59
CA ASP A 356 1.45 -17.50 14.77
C ASP A 356 0.04 -18.08 14.90
N LEU A 357 -0.14 -18.94 15.89
CA LEU A 357 -1.41 -19.59 16.14
C LEU A 357 -2.40 -18.71 16.93
N THR A 358 -1.97 -17.55 17.41
CA THR A 358 -2.81 -16.65 18.23
C THR A 358 -3.45 -15.53 17.43
N HIS A 359 -2.83 -15.15 16.31
CA HIS A 359 -3.28 -14.03 15.48
C HIS A 359 -3.63 -14.51 14.08
N THR A 360 -4.84 -14.23 13.62
CA THR A 360 -5.35 -14.68 12.32
C THR A 360 -5.72 -13.53 11.39
N GLY A 361 -5.72 -12.31 11.86
CA GLY A 361 -6.26 -11.17 11.14
C GLY A 361 -7.78 -11.08 11.18
N ARG A 362 -8.44 -12.09 11.74
CA ARG A 362 -9.91 -12.17 11.80
C ARG A 362 -10.49 -11.18 12.80
N GLU A 363 -9.73 -10.84 13.80
CA GLU A 363 -10.08 -9.90 14.85
C GLU A 363 -10.16 -8.46 14.35
N LEU A 364 -9.61 -8.18 13.18
CA LEU A 364 -9.71 -6.88 12.53
C LEU A 364 -11.00 -6.78 11.68
#